data_91c3d4d822eb1e0fadad304fa1da5701
#
_entry.id   91c3d4d822eb1e0fadad304fa1da5701
#
_cell.length_a   1.000
_cell.length_b   1.000
_cell.length_c   1.000
_cell.angle_alpha   90.00
_cell.angle_beta   90.00
_cell.angle_gamma   90.00
#
_symmetry.space_group_name_H-M   'P 1'
#
loop_
_entity.id
_entity.type
_entity.pdbx_description
1 polymer ?
#
loop_
_entity_poly.entity_id
_entity_poly.type
_entity_poly.pdbx_seq_one_letter_code
_entity_poly.pdbx_strand_id
1 'polypeptide(L)'
;ARRGRASAYAGLAGFNMFSILNSLQNDLAAPNSSAVFFQAAKKITDLDNMNKAVEDMALLSAPTKDDLLFRSLLASVTAAKTIIVKYDTNMNSKLDNPDQVNFTTNDKKIKSWEELYSHLGSAASPYSLERAYIELADAFDGRGTSWKTISPFASVTKSGSYTQANFNTIEAVGDFGRRIKTANIKYGNSVGEFKAAILELDGVN
;
A
#
# COMPACT_ATOMS: atom_id res chain seq x y z
N ALA A 1 -19.57 -2.15 -15.31
CA ALA A 1 -19.75 -0.77 -14.77
C ALA A 1 -18.67 -0.42 -13.72
N ARG A 2 -18.43 -1.22 -12.66
CA ARG A 2 -17.48 -0.88 -11.56
C ARG A 2 -16.03 -0.73 -12.04
N ARG A 3 -15.49 -1.65 -12.87
CA ARG A 3 -14.12 -1.56 -13.42
C ARG A 3 -13.87 -0.23 -14.14
N GLY A 4 -14.77 0.16 -15.03
CA GLY A 4 -14.64 1.41 -15.79
C GLY A 4 -14.70 2.65 -14.87
N ARG A 5 -15.56 2.60 -13.87
CA ARG A 5 -15.67 3.69 -12.89
C ARG A 5 -14.42 3.78 -11.99
N ALA A 6 -13.91 2.67 -11.49
CA ALA A 6 -12.67 2.62 -10.74
C ALA A 6 -11.48 3.18 -11.54
N SER A 7 -11.36 2.78 -12.82
CA SER A 7 -10.31 3.32 -13.71
C SER A 7 -10.47 4.82 -13.93
N ALA A 8 -11.70 5.33 -14.07
CA ALA A 8 -11.95 6.75 -14.22
C ALA A 8 -11.57 7.53 -12.96
N TYR A 9 -11.98 7.07 -11.77
CA TYR A 9 -11.59 7.69 -10.50
C TYR A 9 -10.07 7.69 -10.31
N ALA A 10 -9.41 6.56 -10.55
CA ALA A 10 -7.96 6.45 -10.47
C ALA A 10 -7.26 7.43 -11.41
N GLY A 11 -7.71 7.51 -12.66
CA GLY A 11 -7.17 8.47 -13.65
C GLY A 11 -7.37 9.93 -13.24
N LEU A 12 -8.56 10.29 -12.74
CA LEU A 12 -8.84 11.63 -12.21
C LEU A 12 -7.95 11.98 -11.01
N ALA A 13 -7.61 11.01 -10.19
CA ALA A 13 -6.70 11.19 -9.07
C ALA A 13 -5.22 11.31 -9.47
N GLY A 14 -4.87 11.08 -10.74
CA GLY A 14 -3.49 11.09 -11.22
C GLY A 14 -2.76 9.75 -11.09
N PHE A 15 -3.48 8.65 -10.82
CA PHE A 15 -2.90 7.32 -10.74
C PHE A 15 -2.52 6.79 -12.13
N ASN A 16 -1.28 6.34 -12.27
CA ASN A 16 -0.75 5.75 -13.51
C ASN A 16 -0.16 4.36 -13.23
N MET A 17 -0.95 3.32 -13.51
CA MET A 17 -0.56 1.93 -13.29
C MET A 17 0.70 1.55 -14.08
N PHE A 18 0.81 1.97 -15.33
CA PHE A 18 1.96 1.61 -16.18
C PHE A 18 3.27 2.21 -15.66
N SER A 19 3.23 3.44 -15.15
CA SER A 19 4.39 4.07 -14.53
C SER A 19 4.87 3.28 -13.31
N ILE A 20 3.93 2.81 -12.48
CA ILE A 20 4.25 2.02 -11.29
C ILE A 20 4.85 0.66 -11.69
N LEU A 21 4.22 -0.05 -12.62
CA LEU A 21 4.71 -1.34 -13.10
C LEU A 21 6.11 -1.23 -13.71
N ASN A 22 6.36 -0.20 -14.50
CA ASN A 22 7.70 0.06 -15.06
C ASN A 22 8.73 0.32 -13.96
N SER A 23 8.39 1.12 -12.95
CA SER A 23 9.28 1.36 -11.82
C SER A 23 9.56 0.06 -11.06
N LEU A 24 8.54 -0.74 -10.76
CA LEU A 24 8.71 -2.03 -10.08
C LEU A 24 9.55 -3.03 -10.89
N GLN A 25 9.52 -2.97 -12.21
CA GLN A 25 10.35 -3.83 -13.07
C GLN A 25 11.81 -3.39 -13.09
N ASN A 26 12.06 -2.09 -13.06
CA ASN A 26 13.41 -1.53 -13.14
C ASN A 26 14.12 -1.49 -11.77
N ASP A 27 13.36 -1.32 -10.68
CA ASP A 27 13.89 -1.14 -9.32
C ASP A 27 13.98 -2.44 -8.50
N LEU A 28 13.75 -3.58 -9.12
CA LEU A 28 13.81 -4.88 -8.43
C LEU A 28 15.18 -5.29 -7.92
N ALA A 29 16.21 -4.58 -8.32
CA ALA A 29 17.53 -4.64 -7.70
C ALA A 29 17.69 -3.69 -6.51
N ALA A 30 16.69 -2.83 -6.25
CA ALA A 30 16.75 -1.85 -5.16
C ALA A 30 16.20 -2.44 -3.86
N PRO A 31 16.86 -2.20 -2.72
CA PRO A 31 16.44 -2.76 -1.43
C PRO A 31 15.14 -2.15 -0.86
N ASN A 32 14.48 -1.21 -1.55
CA ASN A 32 13.30 -0.52 -1.04
C ASN A 32 12.19 -0.35 -2.09
N SER A 33 11.46 -1.44 -2.36
CA SER A 33 10.26 -1.41 -3.23
C SER A 33 9.15 -0.47 -2.73
N SER A 34 9.14 -0.16 -1.42
CA SER A 34 8.16 0.76 -0.82
C SER A 34 8.27 2.17 -1.38
N ALA A 35 9.48 2.64 -1.69
CA ALA A 35 9.72 3.95 -2.27
C ALA A 35 8.94 4.18 -3.58
N VAL A 36 8.72 3.14 -4.38
CA VAL A 36 7.94 3.22 -5.62
C VAL A 36 6.50 3.66 -5.33
N PHE A 37 5.87 3.11 -4.29
CA PHE A 37 4.50 3.49 -3.91
C PHE A 37 4.43 4.91 -3.37
N PHE A 38 5.43 5.36 -2.60
CA PHE A 38 5.51 6.74 -2.13
C PHE A 38 5.75 7.71 -3.29
N GLN A 39 6.64 7.39 -4.24
CA GLN A 39 6.84 8.22 -5.43
C GLN A 39 5.57 8.35 -6.28
N ALA A 40 4.81 7.28 -6.43
CA ALA A 40 3.51 7.32 -7.09
C ALA A 40 2.51 8.16 -6.29
N ALA A 41 2.46 8.00 -4.97
CA ALA A 41 1.56 8.71 -4.07
C ALA A 41 1.77 10.23 -4.06
N LYS A 42 3.01 10.70 -4.25
CA LYS A 42 3.34 12.13 -4.40
C LYS A 42 2.66 12.79 -5.60
N LYS A 43 2.34 12.00 -6.63
CA LYS A 43 1.64 12.46 -7.85
C LYS A 43 0.11 12.45 -7.71
N ILE A 44 -0.42 11.80 -6.67
CA ILE A 44 -1.87 11.75 -6.44
C ILE A 44 -2.35 13.11 -5.95
N THR A 45 -3.34 13.65 -6.65
CA THR A 45 -3.95 14.95 -6.37
C THR A 45 -5.26 14.86 -5.61
N ASP A 46 -5.93 13.68 -5.67
CA ASP A 46 -7.26 13.48 -5.10
C ASP A 46 -7.35 12.12 -4.39
N LEU A 47 -7.24 12.14 -3.06
CA LEU A 47 -7.32 10.93 -2.24
C LEU A 47 -8.75 10.35 -2.19
N ASP A 48 -9.79 11.18 -2.28
CA ASP A 48 -11.17 10.71 -2.26
C ASP A 48 -11.49 9.89 -3.50
N ASN A 49 -11.01 10.33 -4.67
CA ASN A 49 -11.14 9.54 -5.88
C ASN A 49 -10.32 8.24 -5.83
N MET A 50 -9.14 8.24 -5.19
CA MET A 50 -8.40 7.00 -4.94
C MET A 50 -9.21 6.02 -4.07
N ASN A 51 -9.80 6.50 -2.97
CA ASN A 51 -10.65 5.68 -2.10
C ASN A 51 -11.84 5.08 -2.85
N LYS A 52 -12.55 5.88 -3.65
CA LYS A 52 -13.66 5.40 -4.50
C LYS A 52 -13.21 4.33 -5.50
N ALA A 53 -12.01 4.49 -6.07
CA ALA A 53 -11.45 3.50 -6.99
C ALA A 53 -11.17 2.17 -6.27
N VAL A 54 -10.57 2.20 -5.09
CA VAL A 54 -10.33 1.01 -4.25
C VAL A 54 -11.65 0.33 -3.88
N GLU A 55 -12.67 1.09 -3.45
CA GLU A 55 -14.00 0.57 -3.11
C GLU A 55 -14.66 -0.15 -4.30
N ASP A 56 -14.67 0.48 -5.46
CA ASP A 56 -15.27 -0.12 -6.65
C ASP A 56 -14.57 -1.42 -7.06
N MET A 57 -13.24 -1.48 -6.95
CA MET A 57 -12.49 -2.71 -7.21
C MET A 57 -12.74 -3.78 -6.15
N ALA A 58 -12.87 -3.41 -4.88
CA ALA A 58 -13.13 -4.35 -3.79
C ALA A 58 -14.52 -4.98 -3.87
N LEU A 59 -15.46 -4.30 -4.50
CA LEU A 59 -16.85 -4.74 -4.66
C LEU A 59 -17.12 -5.50 -5.98
N LEU A 60 -16.09 -5.92 -6.70
CA LEU A 60 -16.25 -6.79 -7.86
C LEU A 60 -16.67 -8.20 -7.41
N SER A 61 -17.75 -8.72 -7.99
CA SER A 61 -18.28 -10.05 -7.66
C SER A 61 -17.44 -11.21 -8.22
N ALA A 62 -16.72 -10.96 -9.32
CA ALA A 62 -15.86 -11.95 -9.98
C ALA A 62 -14.62 -11.22 -10.54
N PRO A 63 -13.65 -10.88 -9.67
CA PRO A 63 -12.43 -10.22 -10.11
C PRO A 63 -11.52 -11.18 -10.88
N THR A 64 -10.94 -10.70 -11.97
CA THR A 64 -9.86 -11.39 -12.68
C THR A 64 -8.52 -11.17 -11.95
N LYS A 65 -7.48 -11.91 -12.34
CA LYS A 65 -6.11 -11.69 -11.81
C LYS A 65 -5.63 -10.25 -12.05
N ASP A 66 -5.95 -9.67 -13.20
CA ASP A 66 -5.60 -8.30 -13.52
C ASP A 66 -6.37 -7.28 -12.66
N ASP A 67 -7.64 -7.55 -12.35
CA ASP A 67 -8.42 -6.74 -11.42
C ASP A 67 -7.80 -6.75 -10.01
N LEU A 68 -7.37 -7.91 -9.54
CA LEU A 68 -6.74 -8.06 -8.23
C LEU A 68 -5.37 -7.36 -8.19
N LEU A 69 -4.60 -7.45 -9.27
CA LEU A 69 -3.34 -6.72 -9.41
C LEU A 69 -3.57 -5.22 -9.37
N PHE A 70 -4.50 -4.72 -10.19
CA PHE A 70 -4.87 -3.30 -10.22
C PHE A 70 -5.33 -2.80 -8.86
N ARG A 71 -6.22 -3.54 -8.20
CA ARG A 71 -6.69 -3.23 -6.83
C ARG A 71 -5.56 -3.14 -5.82
N SER A 72 -4.61 -4.07 -5.87
CA SER A 72 -3.49 -4.11 -4.92
C SER A 72 -2.54 -2.93 -5.11
N LEU A 73 -2.29 -2.52 -6.35
CA LEU A 73 -1.51 -1.32 -6.65
C LEU A 73 -2.24 -0.04 -6.20
N LEU A 74 -3.55 0.06 -6.47
CA LEU A 74 -4.38 1.16 -5.98
C LEU A 74 -4.32 1.26 -4.45
N ALA A 75 -4.53 0.15 -3.76
CA ALA A 75 -4.51 0.12 -2.30
C ALA A 75 -3.14 0.53 -1.73
N SER A 76 -2.03 0.08 -2.35
CA SER A 76 -0.67 0.44 -1.93
C SER A 76 -0.42 1.95 -2.08
N VAL A 77 -0.77 2.52 -3.23
CA VAL A 77 -0.59 3.97 -3.47
C VAL A 77 -1.52 4.80 -2.59
N THR A 78 -2.76 4.34 -2.37
CA THR A 78 -3.72 4.99 -1.46
C THR A 78 -3.19 4.98 -0.03
N ALA A 79 -2.63 3.86 0.42
CA ALA A 79 -2.00 3.74 1.73
C ALA A 79 -0.82 4.73 1.89
N ALA A 80 0.08 4.78 0.92
CA ALA A 80 1.20 5.70 0.92
C ALA A 80 0.73 7.17 0.91
N LYS A 81 -0.28 7.52 0.08
CA LYS A 81 -0.85 8.88 0.05
C LYS A 81 -1.49 9.27 1.37
N THR A 82 -2.21 8.36 2.00
CA THR A 82 -2.84 8.62 3.30
C THR A 82 -1.79 8.89 4.38
N ILE A 83 -0.66 8.17 4.37
CA ILE A 83 0.47 8.43 5.26
C ILE A 83 1.05 9.83 5.01
N ILE A 84 1.29 10.20 3.75
CA ILE A 84 1.77 11.53 3.39
C ILE A 84 0.81 12.60 3.92
N VAL A 85 -0.48 12.52 3.59
CA VAL A 85 -1.48 13.51 4.01
C VAL A 85 -1.54 13.67 5.54
N LYS A 86 -1.33 12.58 6.29
CA LYS A 86 -1.35 12.65 7.76
C LYS A 86 -0.10 13.25 8.38
N TYR A 87 1.06 13.01 7.82
CA TYR A 87 2.33 13.32 8.45
C TYR A 87 3.16 14.40 7.74
N ASP A 88 2.90 14.67 6.47
CA ASP A 88 3.50 15.79 5.74
C ASP A 88 2.84 17.10 6.19
N THR A 89 3.51 17.81 7.05
CA THR A 89 2.99 19.03 7.68
C THR A 89 3.37 20.30 6.94
N ASN A 90 4.44 20.27 6.19
CA ASN A 90 4.86 21.37 5.34
C ASN A 90 4.25 21.31 3.93
N MET A 91 3.43 20.27 3.65
CA MET A 91 2.70 20.05 2.40
C MET A 91 3.60 20.00 1.15
N ASN A 92 4.83 19.52 1.30
CA ASN A 92 5.77 19.35 0.18
C ASN A 92 5.68 17.97 -0.49
N SER A 93 4.72 17.15 -0.10
CA SER A 93 4.48 15.77 -0.55
C SER A 93 5.63 14.80 -0.27
N LYS A 94 6.41 15.09 0.77
CA LYS A 94 7.48 14.23 1.27
C LYS A 94 7.32 14.05 2.78
N LEU A 95 7.88 12.96 3.30
CA LEU A 95 8.09 12.80 4.73
C LEU A 95 9.55 13.14 5.00
N ASP A 96 9.83 14.31 5.53
CA ASP A 96 11.20 14.80 5.73
C ASP A 96 11.44 15.37 7.13
N ASN A 97 12.62 15.95 7.36
CA ASN A 97 13.01 16.43 8.68
C ASN A 97 12.05 17.42 9.36
N PRO A 98 11.45 18.41 8.66
CA PRO A 98 10.45 19.29 9.27
C PRO A 98 9.23 18.57 9.83
N ASP A 99 8.84 17.43 9.23
CA ASP A 99 7.69 16.66 9.67
C ASP A 99 7.94 15.90 10.98
N GLN A 100 9.19 15.76 11.35
CA GLN A 100 9.59 15.05 12.57
C GLN A 100 8.97 15.60 13.84
N VAL A 101 8.74 16.92 13.92
CA VAL A 101 8.11 17.56 15.07
C VAL A 101 6.71 16.97 15.34
N ASN A 102 6.01 16.59 14.30
CA ASN A 102 4.64 16.09 14.41
C ASN A 102 4.55 14.63 14.86
N PHE A 103 5.60 13.84 14.69
CA PHE A 103 5.67 12.49 15.25
C PHE A 103 5.93 12.51 16.77
N THR A 104 6.54 13.58 17.28
CA THR A 104 6.99 13.65 18.68
C THR A 104 6.05 14.41 19.60
N THR A 105 5.18 15.28 19.09
CA THR A 105 4.45 16.25 19.91
C THR A 105 2.95 16.03 19.99
N ASN A 106 2.39 15.01 19.33
CA ASN A 106 0.93 14.94 19.24
C ASN A 106 0.38 13.50 19.34
N ASP A 107 -0.03 13.12 20.56
CA ASP A 107 -0.77 11.87 20.82
C ASP A 107 -1.96 11.64 19.90
N LYS A 108 -2.63 12.70 19.45
CA LYS A 108 -3.77 12.59 18.52
C LYS A 108 -3.35 12.09 17.14
N LYS A 109 -2.14 12.44 16.66
CA LYS A 109 -1.63 11.96 15.37
C LYS A 109 -1.19 10.50 15.44
N ILE A 110 -0.67 10.09 16.59
CA ILE A 110 -0.31 8.70 16.87
C ILE A 110 -1.56 7.83 16.92
N LYS A 111 -2.61 8.25 17.63
CA LYS A 111 -3.93 7.59 17.61
C LYS A 111 -4.53 7.53 16.19
N SER A 112 -4.33 8.55 15.41
CA SER A 112 -4.72 8.55 14.00
C SER A 112 -3.97 7.51 13.15
N TRP A 113 -2.73 7.14 13.56
CA TRP A 113 -2.01 6.05 12.91
C TRP A 113 -2.62 4.68 13.24
N GLU A 114 -3.01 4.43 14.47
CA GLU A 114 -3.72 3.19 14.83
C GLU A 114 -5.01 3.03 14.02
N GLU A 115 -5.80 4.10 13.89
CA GLU A 115 -6.97 4.12 13.05
C GLU A 115 -6.62 3.83 11.58
N LEU A 116 -5.58 4.49 11.08
CA LEU A 116 -5.10 4.28 9.72
C LEU A 116 -4.63 2.85 9.49
N TYR A 117 -3.83 2.30 10.40
CA TYR A 117 -3.35 0.93 10.30
C TYR A 117 -4.51 -0.07 10.37
N SER A 118 -5.46 0.12 11.29
CA SER A 118 -6.66 -0.70 11.40
C SER A 118 -7.47 -0.70 10.10
N HIS A 119 -7.57 0.47 9.46
CA HIS A 119 -8.28 0.62 8.20
C HIS A 119 -7.51 0.02 7.01
N LEU A 120 -6.20 0.22 6.94
CA LEU A 120 -5.35 -0.21 5.82
C LEU A 120 -4.85 -1.65 5.96
N GLY A 121 -4.62 -2.11 7.19
CA GLY A 121 -4.00 -3.40 7.50
C GLY A 121 -4.95 -4.48 8.02
N SER A 122 -6.25 -4.19 8.22
CA SER A 122 -7.19 -5.18 8.70
C SER A 122 -7.78 -6.02 7.56
N ALA A 123 -7.52 -7.32 7.58
CA ALA A 123 -8.15 -8.26 6.63
C ALA A 123 -9.68 -8.35 6.76
N ALA A 124 -10.25 -7.84 7.85
CA ALA A 124 -11.70 -7.74 8.02
C ALA A 124 -12.31 -6.66 7.13
N SER A 125 -11.55 -5.62 6.78
CA SER A 125 -12.00 -4.59 5.84
C SER A 125 -11.79 -5.03 4.40
N PRO A 126 -12.82 -5.08 3.55
CA PRO A 126 -12.67 -5.43 2.15
C PRO A 126 -11.83 -4.40 1.36
N TYR A 127 -11.65 -3.20 1.90
CA TYR A 127 -10.92 -2.11 1.27
C TYR A 127 -9.45 -2.04 1.71
N SER A 128 -9.03 -2.87 2.67
CA SER A 128 -7.67 -2.84 3.20
C SER A 128 -6.63 -3.34 2.21
N LEU A 129 -5.40 -2.83 2.35
CA LEU A 129 -4.24 -3.33 1.61
C LEU A 129 -3.98 -4.82 1.92
N GLU A 130 -4.14 -5.23 3.18
CA GLU A 130 -3.97 -6.62 3.60
C GLU A 130 -4.92 -7.54 2.86
N ARG A 131 -6.20 -7.19 2.77
CA ARG A 131 -7.18 -7.98 2.04
C ARG A 131 -6.89 -8.03 0.54
N ALA A 132 -6.52 -6.90 -0.05
CA ALA A 132 -6.16 -6.83 -1.46
C ALA A 132 -4.95 -7.73 -1.77
N TYR A 133 -3.93 -7.73 -0.91
CA TYR A 133 -2.77 -8.60 -1.07
C TYR A 133 -3.11 -10.09 -0.93
N ILE A 134 -3.90 -10.45 0.08
CA ILE A 134 -4.30 -11.85 0.31
C ILE A 134 -5.03 -12.41 -0.90
N GLU A 135 -5.99 -11.69 -1.44
CA GLU A 135 -6.75 -12.12 -2.61
C GLU A 135 -5.86 -12.21 -3.86
N LEU A 136 -4.93 -11.26 -4.04
CA LEU A 136 -3.96 -11.31 -5.12
C LEU A 136 -3.05 -12.54 -5.01
N ALA A 137 -2.46 -12.76 -3.85
CA ALA A 137 -1.58 -13.90 -3.60
C ALA A 137 -2.31 -15.24 -3.76
N ASP A 138 -3.56 -15.32 -3.31
CA ASP A 138 -4.40 -16.51 -3.48
C ASP A 138 -4.67 -16.82 -4.95
N ALA A 139 -5.00 -15.81 -5.73
CA ALA A 139 -5.28 -15.97 -7.15
C ALA A 139 -4.10 -16.52 -7.96
N PHE A 140 -2.86 -16.24 -7.53
CA PHE A 140 -1.65 -16.69 -8.21
C PHE A 140 -1.03 -17.93 -7.57
N ASP A 141 -1.07 -18.07 -6.26
CA ASP A 141 -0.38 -19.12 -5.48
C ASP A 141 -1.32 -20.27 -5.08
N GLY A 142 -2.63 -20.10 -5.27
CA GLY A 142 -3.63 -21.12 -4.96
C GLY A 142 -3.74 -21.44 -3.47
N ARG A 143 -3.51 -20.46 -2.60
CA ARG A 143 -3.52 -20.63 -1.13
C ARG A 143 -4.89 -20.99 -0.56
N GLY A 144 -5.95 -20.81 -1.37
CA GLY A 144 -7.33 -21.08 -0.95
C GLY A 144 -7.87 -20.07 0.04
N THR A 145 -9.09 -20.31 0.49
CA THR A 145 -9.82 -19.42 1.42
C THR A 145 -9.31 -19.43 2.86
N SER A 146 -8.29 -20.22 3.18
CA SER A 146 -7.72 -20.32 4.53
C SER A 146 -6.79 -19.14 4.89
N TRP A 147 -6.95 -18.01 4.22
CA TRP A 147 -6.20 -16.78 4.50
C TRP A 147 -6.21 -16.38 6.00
N LYS A 148 -7.20 -16.80 6.76
CA LYS A 148 -7.27 -16.57 8.21
C LYS A 148 -6.13 -17.23 8.99
N THR A 149 -5.52 -18.26 8.42
CA THR A 149 -4.39 -19.00 9.03
C THR A 149 -3.05 -18.63 8.42
N ILE A 150 -3.05 -17.86 7.32
CA ILE A 150 -1.84 -17.40 6.66
C ILE A 150 -1.40 -16.09 7.30
N SER A 151 -0.11 -15.95 7.56
CA SER A 151 0.43 -14.67 8.04
C SER A 151 0.12 -13.57 7.03
N PRO A 152 -0.44 -12.43 7.45
CA PRO A 152 -0.68 -11.31 6.57
C PRO A 152 0.60 -10.90 5.85
N PHE A 153 0.50 -10.61 4.56
CA PHE A 153 1.65 -10.25 3.72
C PHE A 153 2.77 -11.30 3.68
N ALA A 154 2.46 -12.59 3.91
CA ALA A 154 3.44 -13.65 3.76
C ALA A 154 4.06 -13.63 2.35
N SER A 155 5.38 -13.82 2.27
CA SER A 155 6.09 -13.88 1.00
C SER A 155 5.51 -14.94 0.07
N VAL A 156 5.49 -14.67 -1.22
CA VAL A 156 5.12 -15.63 -2.24
C VAL A 156 6.37 -16.32 -2.78
N THR A 157 6.22 -17.57 -3.22
CA THR A 157 7.30 -18.30 -3.87
C THR A 157 7.09 -18.25 -5.38
N LYS A 158 8.12 -17.85 -6.12
CA LYS A 158 8.06 -17.89 -7.57
C LYS A 158 7.81 -19.32 -8.06
N SER A 159 6.71 -19.52 -8.77
CA SER A 159 6.31 -20.78 -9.39
C SER A 159 6.10 -20.60 -10.88
N GLY A 160 5.90 -21.69 -11.63
CA GLY A 160 5.60 -21.65 -13.06
C GLY A 160 4.32 -20.91 -13.44
N SER A 161 3.44 -20.61 -12.47
CA SER A 161 2.22 -19.85 -12.67
C SER A 161 2.43 -18.32 -12.64
N TYR A 162 3.63 -17.86 -12.27
CA TYR A 162 4.00 -16.45 -12.24
C TYR A 162 4.86 -16.08 -13.43
N THR A 163 4.54 -15.00 -14.13
CA THR A 163 5.55 -14.27 -14.91
C THR A 163 6.51 -13.58 -13.94
N GLN A 164 7.72 -13.23 -14.38
CA GLN A 164 8.65 -12.48 -13.54
C GLN A 164 8.02 -11.16 -13.08
N ALA A 165 7.36 -10.44 -13.98
CA ALA A 165 6.69 -9.17 -13.67
C ALA A 165 5.59 -9.34 -12.60
N ASN A 166 4.78 -10.39 -12.69
CA ASN A 166 3.72 -10.65 -11.71
C ASN A 166 4.32 -10.97 -10.33
N PHE A 167 5.32 -11.86 -10.29
CA PHE A 167 6.01 -12.21 -9.05
C PHE A 167 6.56 -10.96 -8.36
N ASN A 168 7.27 -10.14 -9.11
CA ASN A 168 7.90 -8.94 -8.61
C ASN A 168 6.87 -7.94 -8.05
N THR A 169 5.76 -7.75 -8.77
CA THR A 169 4.70 -6.84 -8.33
C THR A 169 4.02 -7.36 -7.06
N ILE A 170 3.71 -8.66 -6.99
CA ILE A 170 3.09 -9.26 -5.82
C ILE A 170 4.02 -9.15 -4.61
N GLU A 171 5.32 -9.43 -4.79
CA GLU A 171 6.30 -9.34 -3.70
C GLU A 171 6.50 -7.89 -3.25
N ALA A 172 6.51 -6.91 -4.16
CA ALA A 172 6.60 -5.50 -3.80
C ALA A 172 5.41 -5.03 -2.95
N VAL A 173 4.19 -5.43 -3.30
CA VAL A 173 2.98 -5.14 -2.50
C VAL A 173 3.07 -5.81 -1.13
N GLY A 174 3.51 -7.06 -1.08
CA GLY A 174 3.70 -7.81 0.15
C GLY A 174 4.76 -7.19 1.06
N ASP A 175 5.90 -6.81 0.51
CA ASP A 175 6.98 -6.13 1.25
C ASP A 175 6.51 -4.79 1.83
N PHE A 176 5.82 -3.99 1.04
CA PHE A 176 5.24 -2.73 1.52
C PHE A 176 4.28 -2.95 2.69
N GLY A 177 3.38 -3.93 2.59
CA GLY A 177 2.48 -4.29 3.68
C GLY A 177 3.21 -4.78 4.95
N ARG A 178 4.26 -5.60 4.81
CA ARG A 178 5.12 -6.04 5.92
C ARG A 178 5.78 -4.86 6.64
N ARG A 179 6.28 -3.89 5.87
CA ARG A 179 6.90 -2.68 6.41
C ARG A 179 5.92 -1.80 7.18
N ILE A 180 4.69 -1.60 6.65
CA ILE A 180 3.62 -0.90 7.37
C ILE A 180 3.30 -1.61 8.69
N LYS A 181 3.19 -2.94 8.67
CA LYS A 181 2.94 -3.74 9.87
C LYS A 181 4.07 -3.62 10.87
N THR A 182 5.32 -3.63 10.42
CA THR A 182 6.49 -3.43 11.27
C THR A 182 6.49 -2.04 11.88
N ALA A 183 6.15 -0.99 11.13
CA ALA A 183 6.02 0.36 11.66
C ALA A 183 4.96 0.44 12.76
N ASN A 184 3.81 -0.23 12.57
CA ASN A 184 2.78 -0.29 13.60
C ASN A 184 3.23 -1.02 14.89
N ILE A 185 4.01 -2.08 14.76
CA ILE A 185 4.61 -2.78 15.93
C ILE A 185 5.59 -1.84 16.65
N LYS A 186 6.46 -1.16 15.90
CA LYS A 186 7.42 -0.19 16.46
C LYS A 186 6.75 0.99 17.15
N TYR A 187 5.55 1.38 16.68
CA TYR A 187 4.73 2.36 17.39
C TYR A 187 4.43 1.96 18.84
N GLY A 188 4.10 0.69 19.08
CA GLY A 188 3.88 0.18 20.44
C GLY A 188 5.12 0.21 21.35
N ASN A 189 6.32 0.33 20.76
CA ASN A 189 7.57 0.40 21.52
C ASN A 189 7.95 1.85 21.86
N SER A 190 8.06 2.70 20.84
CA SER A 190 8.35 4.12 21.02
C SER A 190 8.00 4.96 19.79
N VAL A 191 7.71 6.24 20.04
CA VAL A 191 7.45 7.23 18.97
C VAL A 191 8.68 7.40 18.07
N GLY A 192 9.89 7.33 18.64
CA GLY A 192 11.14 7.44 17.87
C GLY A 192 11.36 6.29 16.91
N GLU A 193 11.10 5.05 17.34
CA GLU A 193 11.18 3.87 16.46
C GLU A 193 10.11 3.88 15.37
N PHE A 194 8.89 4.27 15.74
CA PHE A 194 7.80 4.44 14.77
C PHE A 194 8.16 5.46 13.70
N LYS A 195 8.65 6.63 14.10
CA LYS A 195 9.08 7.69 13.18
C LYS A 195 10.16 7.20 12.22
N ALA A 196 11.21 6.56 12.74
CA ALA A 196 12.28 6.01 11.91
C ALA A 196 11.73 5.02 10.88
N ALA A 197 10.80 4.13 11.29
CA ALA A 197 10.18 3.16 10.39
C ALA A 197 9.32 3.82 9.29
N ILE A 198 8.60 4.90 9.60
CA ILE A 198 7.81 5.63 8.59
C ILE A 198 8.70 6.38 7.61
N LEU A 199 9.77 7.01 8.06
CA LEU A 199 10.74 7.68 7.18
C LEU A 199 11.45 6.68 6.26
N GLU A 200 11.78 5.49 6.78
CA GLU A 200 12.36 4.40 5.98
C GLU A 200 11.44 3.98 4.81
N LEU A 201 10.12 4.01 5.01
CA LEU A 201 9.15 3.68 3.96
C LEU A 201 9.23 4.64 2.76
N ASP A 202 9.48 5.93 2.99
CA ASP A 202 9.63 6.94 1.91
C ASP A 202 11.05 6.93 1.29
N GLY A 203 11.97 6.14 1.84
CA GLY A 203 13.37 6.10 1.38
C GLY A 203 14.18 7.31 1.83
N VAL A 204 13.73 8.01 2.85
CA VAL A 204 14.45 9.12 3.49
C VAL A 204 15.27 8.55 4.65
N ASN A 205 16.49 8.11 4.36
CA ASN A 205 17.54 7.77 5.34
C ASN A 205 18.86 8.33 4.87
#